data_110e657ad8400255302f486c8bc59416
#
_entry.id   110e657ad8400255302f486c8bc59416
#
_cell.length_a   1.000
_cell.length_b   1.000
_cell.length_c   1.000
_cell.angle_alpha   90.00
_cell.angle_beta   90.00
_cell.angle_gamma   90.00
#
_symmetry.space_group_name_H-M   'P 1'
#
loop_
_entity.id
_entity.type
_entity.pdbx_description
1 polymer ?
#
loop_
_entity_poly.entity_id
_entity_poly.type
_entity_poly.pdbx_seq_one_letter_code
_entity_poly.pdbx_strand_id
1 'polypeptide(L)' 'MKTVTYTIPNISCNHCVHTITTEVSDVAGVKTFVADKDSKQAVITFDSPATEELIVATLTEINYPPSLS' A
#
# COMPACT_ATOMS: atom_id res chain seq x y z
N MET A 1 8.17 9.82 -11.10
CA MET A 1 7.76 9.00 -9.96
C MET A 1 6.87 9.80 -9.02
N LYS A 2 5.98 9.12 -8.34
CA LYS A 2 5.06 9.75 -7.42
C LYS A 2 5.08 8.99 -6.10
N THR A 3 5.04 9.71 -5.00
CA THR A 3 5.01 9.12 -3.66
C THR A 3 3.70 9.50 -2.98
N VAL A 4 3.00 8.50 -2.45
CA VAL A 4 1.75 8.72 -1.74
C VAL A 4 1.81 8.03 -0.38
N THR A 5 1.08 8.58 0.59
CA THR A 5 0.97 8.01 1.92
C THR A 5 -0.50 7.72 2.20
N TYR A 6 -0.77 6.48 2.60
CA TYR A 6 -2.12 6.08 2.99
C TYR A 6 -2.12 5.59 4.43
N THR A 7 -3.22 5.84 5.13
CA THR A 7 -3.45 5.23 6.43
C THR A 7 -4.27 3.97 6.21
N ILE A 8 -3.77 2.84 6.71
CA ILE A 8 -4.45 1.55 6.58
C ILE A 8 -4.78 1.05 7.98
N PRO A 9 -5.97 1.34 8.48
CA PRO A 9 -6.32 1.02 9.87
C PRO A 9 -6.34 -0.47 10.19
N ASN A 10 -6.43 -1.32 9.18
CA ASN A 10 -6.44 -2.76 9.38
C ASN A 10 -5.06 -3.36 9.64
N ILE A 11 -4.00 -2.60 9.49
CA ILE A 11 -2.66 -3.07 9.82
C ILE A 11 -2.57 -3.23 11.34
N SER A 12 -2.28 -4.44 11.81
CA SER A 12 -2.21 -4.71 13.23
C SER A 12 -0.96 -5.49 13.64
N CYS A 13 -0.22 -6.06 12.69
CA CYS A 13 0.97 -6.85 13.00
C CYS A 13 1.91 -6.92 11.80
N ASN A 14 3.10 -7.47 12.04
CA ASN A 14 4.10 -7.61 10.98
C ASN A 14 3.62 -8.49 9.83
N HIS A 15 2.80 -9.48 10.13
CA HIS A 15 2.26 -10.35 9.10
C HIS A 15 1.39 -9.58 8.12
N CYS A 16 0.58 -8.65 8.61
CA CYS A 16 -0.23 -7.80 7.76
C CYS A 16 0.64 -6.93 6.87
N VAL A 17 1.68 -6.33 7.43
CA VAL A 17 2.62 -5.52 6.67
C VAL A 17 3.26 -6.34 5.56
N HIS A 18 3.66 -7.57 5.87
CA HIS A 18 4.29 -8.45 4.89
C HIS A 18 3.32 -8.79 3.75
N THR A 19 2.09 -9.12 4.08
CA THR A 19 1.07 -9.43 3.08
C THR A 19 0.84 -8.26 2.14
N ILE A 20 0.64 -7.08 2.70
CA ILE A 20 0.41 -5.87 1.91
C ILE A 20 1.63 -5.57 1.03
N THR A 21 2.82 -5.66 1.59
CA THR A 21 4.06 -5.40 0.86
C THR A 21 4.18 -6.33 -0.34
N THR A 22 3.92 -7.62 -0.13
CA THR A 22 4.00 -8.60 -1.21
C THR A 22 3.02 -8.28 -2.32
N GLU A 23 1.77 -8.01 -1.97
CA GLU A 23 0.74 -7.76 -2.96
C GLU A 23 0.96 -6.45 -3.73
N VAL A 24 1.30 -5.39 -3.02
CA VAL A 24 1.51 -4.09 -3.65
C VAL A 24 2.78 -4.07 -4.50
N SER A 25 3.83 -4.73 -4.03
CA SER A 25 5.10 -4.81 -4.78
C SER A 25 4.94 -5.57 -6.10
N ASP A 26 3.92 -6.42 -6.20
CA ASP A 26 3.63 -7.17 -7.41
C ASP A 26 2.94 -6.30 -8.47
N VAL A 27 2.50 -5.11 -8.12
CA VAL A 27 1.86 -4.20 -9.06
C VAL A 27 2.94 -3.58 -9.96
N ALA A 28 2.73 -3.68 -11.28
CA ALA A 28 3.67 -3.11 -12.24
C ALA A 28 3.77 -1.61 -12.06
N GLY A 29 4.98 -1.09 -11.95
CA GLY A 29 5.24 0.33 -11.78
C GLY A 29 5.52 0.76 -10.35
N VAL A 30 5.26 -0.09 -9.36
CA VAL A 30 5.59 0.20 -7.98
C VAL A 30 7.10 0.05 -7.78
N LYS A 31 7.73 1.11 -7.31
CA LYS A 31 9.19 1.13 -7.08
C LYS A 31 9.54 0.76 -5.66
N THR A 32 8.91 1.40 -4.69
CA THR A 32 9.14 1.09 -3.28
C THR A 32 7.82 1.07 -2.52
N PHE A 33 7.80 0.28 -1.47
CA PHE A 33 6.66 0.21 -0.56
C PHE A 33 7.20 0.06 0.85
N VAL A 34 6.75 0.95 1.73
CA VAL A 34 7.09 0.89 3.15
C VAL A 34 5.80 1.02 3.95
N ALA A 35 5.57 0.08 4.84
CA ALA A 35 4.41 0.13 5.72
C ALA A 35 4.87 0.03 7.17
N ASP A 36 4.17 0.73 8.06
CA ASP A 36 4.47 0.77 9.48
C ASP A 36 3.22 0.35 10.26
N LYS A 37 3.35 -0.68 11.08
CA LYS A 37 2.24 -1.18 11.88
C LYS A 37 1.90 -0.26 13.05
N ASP A 38 2.87 0.51 13.53
CA ASP A 38 2.65 1.39 14.67
C ASP A 38 1.82 2.61 14.29
N SER A 39 2.16 3.24 13.17
CA SER A 39 1.43 4.39 12.66
C SER A 39 0.28 3.98 11.74
N LYS A 40 0.25 2.72 11.33
CA LYS A 40 -0.73 2.16 10.39
C LYS A 40 -0.71 2.90 9.04
N GLN A 41 0.47 3.36 8.65
CA GLN A 41 0.65 4.10 7.41
C GLN A 41 1.49 3.33 6.42
N ALA A 42 1.23 3.55 5.14
CA ALA A 42 2.00 2.98 4.05
C ALA A 42 2.43 4.09 3.11
N VAL A 43 3.72 4.09 2.77
CA VAL A 43 4.29 5.02 1.82
C VAL A 43 4.66 4.25 0.56
N ILE A 44 4.14 4.67 -0.57
CA ILE A 44 4.31 3.96 -1.82
C ILE A 44 4.89 4.92 -2.86
N THR A 45 6.00 4.53 -3.47
CA THR A 45 6.58 5.26 -4.60
C THR A 45 6.35 4.43 -5.85
N PHE A 46 5.74 5.03 -6.85
CA PHE A 46 5.39 4.34 -8.07
C PHE A 46 5.52 5.25 -9.29
N ASP A 47 5.51 4.61 -10.45
CA ASP A 47 5.57 5.29 -11.74
C ASP A 47 4.66 4.53 -12.71
N SER A 48 4.47 5.08 -13.91
CA SER A 48 3.66 4.37 -14.91
C SER A 48 4.18 2.95 -15.11
N PRO A 49 3.30 1.94 -15.30
CA PRO A 49 1.85 2.05 -15.48
C PRO A 49 1.03 2.05 -14.19
N ALA A 50 1.65 2.06 -13.01
CA ALA A 50 0.91 2.07 -11.75
C ALA A 50 0.19 3.41 -11.55
N THR A 51 -0.97 3.34 -10.92
CA THR A 51 -1.77 4.53 -10.59
C THR A 51 -2.25 4.42 -9.15
N GLU A 52 -2.66 5.55 -8.58
CA GLU A 52 -3.24 5.53 -7.23
C GLU A 52 -4.47 4.64 -7.17
N GLU A 53 -5.32 4.68 -8.19
CA GLU A 53 -6.52 3.85 -8.25
C GLU A 53 -6.16 2.36 -8.21
N LEU A 54 -5.13 1.97 -8.94
CA LEU A 54 -4.71 0.58 -8.99
C LEU A 54 -4.19 0.13 -7.63
N ILE A 55 -3.42 0.99 -6.95
CA ILE A 55 -2.90 0.69 -5.62
C ILE A 55 -4.04 0.57 -4.62
N VAL A 56 -4.98 1.51 -4.64
CA VAL A 56 -6.15 1.47 -3.74
C VAL A 56 -6.98 0.21 -4.00
N ALA A 57 -7.19 -0.13 -5.27
CA ALA A 57 -7.94 -1.33 -5.63
C ALA A 57 -7.25 -2.59 -5.11
N THR A 58 -5.93 -2.66 -5.22
CA THR A 58 -5.15 -3.79 -4.74
C THR A 58 -5.28 -3.93 -3.22
N LEU A 59 -5.15 -2.83 -2.50
CA LEU A 59 -5.28 -2.83 -1.04
C LEU A 59 -6.69 -3.25 -0.61
N THR A 60 -7.71 -2.76 -1.30
CA THR A 60 -9.09 -3.13 -0.99
C THR A 60 -9.34 -4.61 -1.22
N GLU A 61 -8.77 -5.14 -2.29
CA GLU A 61 -8.97 -6.53 -2.67
C GLU A 61 -8.41 -7.51 -1.64
N ILE A 62 -7.34 -7.12 -0.96
CA ILE A 62 -6.72 -7.95 0.06
C ILE A 62 -7.23 -7.63 1.47
N ASN A 63 -8.34 -6.91 1.58
CA ASN A 63 -8.98 -6.53 2.84
C ASN A 63 -8.18 -5.54 3.69
N TYR A 64 -7.40 -4.69 3.05
CA TYR A 64 -6.67 -3.63 3.72
C TYR A 64 -6.97 -2.28 3.05
N PRO A 65 -8.26 -1.89 3.00
CA PRO A 65 -8.61 -0.64 2.31
C PRO A 65 -7.97 0.56 3.01
N PRO A 66 -7.35 1.46 2.25
CA PRO A 66 -6.77 2.65 2.84
C PRO A 66 -7.85 3.63 3.26
N SER A 67 -7.56 4.36 4.32
CA SER A 67 -8.42 5.47 4.74
C SER A 67 -8.03 6.68 3.91
N LEU A 68 -8.92 7.11 3.04
CA LEU A 68 -8.69 8.29 2.22
C LEU A 68 -9.32 9.48 2.91
N SER A 69 -8.49 10.28 3.50
CA SER A 69 -8.97 11.47 4.20
C SER A 69 -8.57 12.74 3.46
#